data_dcb46538bc59404b0b38ebac246d31ea
#
_entry.id   dcb46538bc59404b0b38ebac246d31ea
#
_cell.length_a   1.000
_cell.length_b   1.000
_cell.length_c   1.000
_cell.angle_alpha   90.00
_cell.angle_beta   90.00
_cell.angle_gamma   90.00
#
_symmetry.space_group_name_H-M   'P 1'
#
loop_
_entity.id
_entity.type
_entity.pdbx_description
1 polymer ?
#
loop_
_entity_poly.entity_id
_entity_poly.type
_entity_poly.pdbx_seq_one_letter_code
_entity_poly.pdbx_strand_id
1 'polypeptide(L)'
;CALPRAGRGVEEGVAAWLQADMPVTDSYLSRLRCIGAEVRKVDFKRDVKGALRHINKWVEERTRGLVKGLIPEDYPVGWEPHAVLVSTLFFNGSWWPERFVRVGKAEFGGVGPVEYMSLSLGSCSDPSLRGRVSDDVVVVELLFRDTDVAMYIVMPADFRRYVETLTYEKLLDAVSTLPDEVVSVKMPLFKAEFKQSIKPLLMDMGVTDAFSPEKADFSQMVDVKKYGGLYIDDVFHGAFIKADENGVVAGAATGVVVKPICAKTGGRHVVIDKPFIFVLADRSTKTIYFIGHVVDPR
;
A
#
# COMPACT_ATOMS: atom_id res chain seq x y z
N CYS A 1 -15.34 -17.99 -7.76
CA CYS A 1 -14.09 -17.83 -6.99
C CYS A 1 -13.18 -16.80 -7.66
N ALA A 2 -13.57 -15.56 -7.75
CA ALA A 2 -12.64 -14.52 -8.16
C ALA A 2 -12.71 -13.44 -7.09
N LEU A 3 -11.57 -13.12 -6.47
CA LEU A 3 -11.43 -11.85 -5.77
C LEU A 3 -11.66 -10.73 -6.80
N PRO A 4 -12.24 -9.58 -6.40
CA PRO A 4 -12.32 -8.43 -7.29
C PRO A 4 -10.91 -8.17 -7.84
N ARG A 5 -10.80 -7.97 -9.15
CA ARG A 5 -9.51 -7.62 -9.75
C ARG A 5 -9.07 -6.29 -9.16
N ALA A 6 -7.82 -6.23 -8.73
CA ALA A 6 -7.20 -4.99 -8.30
C ALA A 6 -7.33 -3.92 -9.40
N GLY A 7 -7.51 -2.66 -9.01
CA GLY A 7 -7.58 -1.52 -9.94
C GLY A 7 -6.34 -1.46 -10.82
N ARG A 8 -6.48 -0.90 -12.02
CA ARG A 8 -5.35 -0.76 -12.94
C ARG A 8 -4.21 0.02 -12.28
N GLY A 9 -2.98 -0.49 -12.34
CA GLY A 9 -1.80 0.07 -11.68
C GLY A 9 -1.52 -0.55 -10.31
N VAL A 10 -2.47 -1.29 -9.71
CA VAL A 10 -2.26 -2.05 -8.48
C VAL A 10 -1.74 -3.45 -8.82
N GLU A 11 -0.60 -3.80 -8.28
CA GLU A 11 -0.01 -5.13 -8.41
C GLU A 11 0.07 -5.79 -7.03
N GLU A 12 -0.62 -6.90 -6.90
CA GLU A 12 -0.65 -7.69 -5.67
C GLU A 12 0.20 -8.96 -5.84
N GLY A 13 0.91 -9.32 -4.81
CA GLY A 13 1.60 -10.60 -4.71
C GLY A 13 1.22 -11.29 -3.41
N VAL A 14 0.67 -12.50 -3.51
CA VAL A 14 0.38 -13.35 -2.35
C VAL A 14 1.01 -14.71 -2.59
N ALA A 15 1.81 -15.18 -1.65
CA ALA A 15 2.44 -16.50 -1.73
C ALA A 15 2.43 -17.22 -0.38
N ALA A 16 2.17 -18.52 -0.43
CA ALA A 16 2.41 -19.46 0.65
C ALA A 16 3.74 -20.19 0.39
N TRP A 17 4.71 -20.00 1.25
CA TRP A 17 6.00 -20.66 1.22
C TRP A 17 5.97 -21.82 2.19
N LEU A 18 6.10 -23.03 1.66
CA LEU A 18 5.91 -24.26 2.40
C LEU A 18 7.18 -25.09 2.42
N GLN A 19 7.37 -25.87 3.47
CA GLN A 19 8.45 -26.84 3.55
C GLN A 19 8.45 -27.78 2.34
N ALA A 20 9.62 -28.08 1.79
CA ALA A 20 9.79 -28.77 0.51
C ALA A 20 9.11 -30.14 0.42
N ASP A 21 9.14 -30.90 1.51
CA ASP A 21 8.58 -32.25 1.60
C ASP A 21 7.07 -32.28 1.94
N MET A 22 6.43 -31.11 2.12
CA MET A 22 5.01 -31.01 2.47
C MET A 22 4.11 -31.45 1.30
N PRO A 23 3.27 -32.47 1.45
CA PRO A 23 2.32 -32.91 0.42
C PRO A 23 1.07 -32.03 0.41
N VAL A 24 1.02 -31.08 -0.51
CA VAL A 24 -0.17 -30.21 -0.67
C VAL A 24 -1.16 -30.85 -1.62
N THR A 25 -2.45 -30.81 -1.26
CA THR A 25 -3.53 -31.38 -2.06
C THR A 25 -3.80 -30.57 -3.34
N ASP A 26 -4.13 -31.24 -4.44
CA ASP A 26 -4.43 -30.58 -5.72
C ASP A 26 -5.68 -29.68 -5.62
N SER A 27 -6.65 -30.06 -4.79
CA SER A 27 -7.85 -29.27 -4.55
C SER A 27 -7.51 -27.91 -3.91
N TYR A 28 -6.57 -27.89 -2.97
CA TYR A 28 -6.12 -26.66 -2.32
C TYR A 28 -5.31 -25.79 -3.30
N LEU A 29 -4.38 -26.38 -4.06
CA LEU A 29 -3.63 -25.68 -5.09
C LEU A 29 -4.55 -25.02 -6.11
N SER A 30 -5.63 -25.70 -6.52
CA SER A 30 -6.61 -25.15 -7.45
C SER A 30 -7.36 -23.94 -6.87
N ARG A 31 -7.71 -23.98 -5.57
CA ARG A 31 -8.36 -22.85 -4.88
C ARG A 31 -7.42 -21.63 -4.78
N LEU A 32 -6.15 -21.84 -4.44
CA LEU A 32 -5.17 -20.76 -4.35
C LEU A 32 -4.94 -20.09 -5.71
N ARG A 33 -4.81 -20.87 -6.79
CA ARG A 33 -4.73 -20.30 -8.15
C ARG A 33 -5.95 -19.46 -8.51
N CYS A 34 -7.13 -19.84 -8.05
CA CYS A 34 -8.38 -19.12 -8.28
C CYS A 34 -8.37 -17.71 -7.67
N ILE A 35 -7.68 -17.51 -6.55
CA ILE A 35 -7.52 -16.20 -5.89
C ILE A 35 -6.19 -15.50 -6.25
N GLY A 36 -5.43 -16.04 -7.23
CA GLY A 36 -4.15 -15.46 -7.66
C GLY A 36 -2.98 -15.68 -6.69
N ALA A 37 -3.15 -16.53 -5.65
CA ALA A 37 -2.08 -16.85 -4.73
C ALA A 37 -1.15 -17.93 -5.27
N GLU A 38 0.14 -17.78 -5.01
CA GLU A 38 1.17 -18.77 -5.37
C GLU A 38 1.48 -19.71 -4.21
N VAL A 39 1.78 -20.97 -4.54
CA VAL A 39 2.39 -21.90 -3.58
C VAL A 39 3.81 -22.18 -4.02
N ARG A 40 4.74 -21.95 -3.13
CA ARG A 40 6.17 -22.17 -3.37
C ARG A 40 6.75 -23.08 -2.29
N LYS A 41 7.68 -23.93 -2.68
CA LYS A 41 8.34 -24.86 -1.78
C LYS A 41 9.79 -24.50 -1.60
N VAL A 42 10.26 -24.50 -0.35
CA VAL A 42 11.64 -24.22 0.05
C VAL A 42 12.05 -25.17 1.17
N ASP A 43 13.34 -25.41 1.32
CA ASP A 43 13.83 -26.28 2.39
C ASP A 43 14.15 -25.48 3.65
N PHE A 44 13.14 -25.24 4.47
CA PHE A 44 13.34 -24.57 5.76
C PHE A 44 14.14 -25.43 6.76
N LYS A 45 14.13 -26.75 6.63
CA LYS A 45 14.80 -27.64 7.59
C LYS A 45 16.31 -27.67 7.39
N ARG A 46 16.80 -27.62 6.14
CA ARG A 46 18.23 -27.77 5.83
C ARG A 46 18.90 -26.47 5.44
N ASP A 47 18.16 -25.54 4.84
CA ASP A 47 18.68 -24.25 4.37
C ASP A 47 17.70 -23.11 4.59
N VAL A 48 17.47 -22.76 5.87
CA VAL A 48 16.64 -21.61 6.24
C VAL A 48 17.10 -20.32 5.55
N LYS A 49 18.39 -20.04 5.56
CA LYS A 49 18.93 -18.82 4.94
C LYS A 49 18.70 -18.77 3.43
N GLY A 50 18.86 -19.91 2.75
CA GLY A 50 18.51 -20.01 1.33
C GLY A 50 17.02 -19.81 1.07
N ALA A 51 16.18 -20.38 1.93
CA ALA A 51 14.73 -20.17 1.87
C ALA A 51 14.37 -18.68 2.04
N LEU A 52 14.94 -17.98 3.02
CA LEU A 52 14.72 -16.55 3.24
C LEU A 52 15.17 -15.70 2.04
N ARG A 53 16.34 -16.02 1.47
CA ARG A 53 16.81 -15.34 0.24
C ARG A 53 15.84 -15.54 -0.93
N HIS A 54 15.29 -16.74 -1.11
CA HIS A 54 14.28 -17.00 -2.16
C HIS A 54 13.00 -16.20 -1.94
N ILE A 55 12.52 -16.11 -0.70
CA ILE A 55 11.36 -15.30 -0.33
C ILE A 55 11.64 -13.83 -0.64
N ASN A 56 12.74 -13.29 -0.14
CA ASN A 56 13.12 -11.88 -0.35
C ASN A 56 13.31 -11.54 -1.83
N LYS A 57 13.91 -12.44 -2.62
CA LYS A 57 14.04 -12.26 -4.06
C LYS A 57 12.68 -12.21 -4.76
N TRP A 58 11.76 -13.08 -4.40
CA TRP A 58 10.39 -13.04 -4.95
C TRP A 58 9.68 -11.73 -4.61
N VAL A 59 9.82 -11.23 -3.38
CA VAL A 59 9.27 -9.93 -2.96
C VAL A 59 9.88 -8.80 -3.78
N GLU A 60 11.20 -8.79 -3.95
CA GLU A 60 11.92 -7.79 -4.76
C GLU A 60 11.43 -7.80 -6.23
N GLU A 61 11.29 -8.97 -6.83
CA GLU A 61 10.76 -9.11 -8.19
C GLU A 61 9.32 -8.60 -8.31
N ARG A 62 8.44 -8.94 -7.33
CA ARG A 62 7.03 -8.52 -7.32
C ARG A 62 6.84 -7.03 -7.06
N THR A 63 7.77 -6.41 -6.37
CA THR A 63 7.73 -4.97 -6.06
C THR A 63 8.71 -4.16 -6.93
N ARG A 64 9.19 -4.70 -8.05
CA ARG A 64 10.11 -4.06 -9.00
C ARG A 64 11.36 -3.49 -8.34
N GLY A 65 11.90 -4.21 -7.36
CA GLY A 65 13.10 -3.84 -6.63
C GLY A 65 12.90 -2.81 -5.51
N LEU A 66 11.67 -2.46 -5.19
CA LEU A 66 11.37 -1.41 -4.20
C LEU A 66 11.33 -1.92 -2.77
N VAL A 67 10.80 -3.12 -2.54
CA VAL A 67 10.84 -3.77 -1.23
C VAL A 67 11.97 -4.79 -1.23
N LYS A 68 13.01 -4.52 -0.45
CA LYS A 68 14.18 -5.41 -0.31
C LYS A 68 14.29 -5.89 1.12
N GLY A 69 14.68 -7.16 1.28
CA GLY A 69 14.92 -7.73 2.61
C GLY A 69 13.68 -7.67 3.50
N LEU A 70 12.53 -8.14 3.01
CA LEU A 70 11.29 -8.18 3.79
C LEU A 70 11.45 -8.98 5.07
N ILE A 71 12.12 -10.12 4.97
CA ILE A 71 12.46 -10.96 6.12
C ILE A 71 13.97 -10.82 6.35
N PRO A 72 14.42 -10.38 7.54
CA PRO A 72 15.84 -10.34 7.89
C PRO A 72 16.48 -11.73 7.77
N GLU A 73 17.73 -11.80 7.27
CA GLU A 73 18.42 -13.09 7.08
C GLU A 73 18.77 -13.80 8.41
N ASP A 74 18.80 -13.04 9.49
CA ASP A 74 19.01 -13.49 10.87
C ASP A 74 17.71 -13.66 11.66
N TYR A 75 16.58 -13.69 10.95
CA TYR A 75 15.26 -13.89 11.57
C TYR A 75 15.28 -15.16 12.43
N PRO A 76 14.58 -15.20 13.58
CA PRO A 76 15.05 -15.75 14.85
C PRO A 76 15.94 -16.98 14.76
N VAL A 77 17.02 -17.01 15.53
CA VAL A 77 17.91 -18.17 15.65
C VAL A 77 17.12 -19.40 16.07
N GLY A 78 17.20 -20.49 15.29
CA GLY A 78 16.46 -21.74 15.55
C GLY A 78 15.03 -21.74 14.99
N TRP A 79 14.65 -20.75 14.19
CA TRP A 79 13.37 -20.75 13.49
C TRP A 79 13.38 -21.78 12.35
N GLU A 80 12.50 -22.76 12.47
CA GLU A 80 12.31 -23.83 11.49
C GLU A 80 10.84 -23.87 11.04
N PRO A 81 10.40 -22.91 10.23
CA PRO A 81 9.01 -22.81 9.87
C PRO A 81 8.57 -23.94 8.93
N HIS A 82 7.30 -24.28 9.01
CA HIS A 82 6.65 -25.20 8.08
C HIS A 82 5.87 -24.44 7.00
N ALA A 83 5.32 -23.28 7.35
CA ALA A 83 4.57 -22.42 6.47
C ALA A 83 4.77 -20.95 6.79
N VAL A 84 5.15 -20.17 5.78
CA VAL A 84 5.28 -18.71 5.85
C VAL A 84 4.42 -18.10 4.77
N LEU A 85 3.53 -17.19 5.16
CA LEU A 85 2.74 -16.43 4.21
C LEU A 85 3.41 -15.08 3.94
N VAL A 86 3.39 -14.69 2.68
CA VAL A 86 3.96 -13.41 2.23
C VAL A 86 2.95 -12.69 1.36
N SER A 87 2.71 -11.43 1.68
CA SER A 87 1.88 -10.53 0.91
C SER A 87 2.68 -9.29 0.52
N THR A 88 2.55 -8.88 -0.71
CA THR A 88 3.14 -7.62 -1.21
C THR A 88 2.09 -6.82 -1.94
N LEU A 89 2.19 -5.51 -1.83
CA LEU A 89 1.34 -4.58 -2.54
C LEU A 89 2.19 -3.47 -3.16
N PHE A 90 1.95 -3.20 -4.43
CA PHE A 90 2.65 -2.21 -5.20
C PHE A 90 1.67 -1.44 -6.08
N PHE A 91 1.85 -0.13 -6.19
CA PHE A 91 1.06 0.71 -7.09
C PHE A 91 1.97 1.56 -7.96
N ASN A 92 1.64 1.63 -9.25
CA ASN A 92 2.32 2.49 -10.21
C ASN A 92 1.28 3.29 -11.01
N GLY A 93 1.29 4.61 -10.88
CA GLY A 93 0.37 5.49 -11.55
C GLY A 93 0.95 6.89 -11.76
N SER A 94 0.77 7.44 -12.97
CA SER A 94 1.13 8.83 -13.28
C SER A 94 -0.01 9.76 -12.92
N TRP A 95 0.31 10.95 -12.42
CA TRP A 95 -0.70 11.96 -12.10
C TRP A 95 -1.53 12.37 -13.33
N TRP A 96 -2.77 12.73 -13.10
CA TRP A 96 -3.70 13.22 -14.10
C TRP A 96 -4.62 14.32 -13.51
N PRO A 97 -5.04 15.33 -14.28
CA PRO A 97 -4.78 15.56 -15.70
C PRO A 97 -3.36 16.05 -15.99
N GLU A 98 -2.68 16.63 -15.01
CA GLU A 98 -1.34 17.22 -15.16
C GLU A 98 -0.39 16.65 -14.11
N ARG A 99 0.92 16.82 -14.34
CA ARG A 99 1.96 16.44 -13.40
C ARG A 99 2.23 17.57 -12.42
N PHE A 100 2.71 17.20 -11.25
CA PHE A 100 3.29 18.16 -10.34
C PHE A 100 4.61 18.72 -10.86
N VAL A 101 4.96 19.91 -10.38
CA VAL A 101 6.26 20.57 -10.62
C VAL A 101 6.94 20.75 -9.28
N ARG A 102 8.22 20.45 -9.18
CA ARG A 102 9.00 20.76 -7.97
C ARG A 102 9.09 22.27 -7.76
N VAL A 103 8.84 22.70 -6.53
CA VAL A 103 8.80 24.12 -6.16
C VAL A 103 9.79 24.47 -5.06
N GLY A 104 10.75 23.56 -4.77
CA GLY A 104 11.79 23.76 -3.76
C GLY A 104 11.35 23.39 -2.35
N LYS A 105 12.13 23.83 -1.36
CA LYS A 105 11.93 23.48 0.05
C LYS A 105 11.02 24.46 0.77
N ALA A 106 10.20 23.92 1.70
CA ALA A 106 9.39 24.69 2.63
C ALA A 106 9.23 23.93 3.94
N GLU A 107 8.82 24.62 4.99
CA GLU A 107 8.55 24.03 6.30
C GLU A 107 7.41 23.02 6.26
N PHE A 108 7.55 21.94 7.02
CA PHE A 108 6.52 20.90 7.19
C PHE A 108 6.38 20.52 8.66
N GLY A 109 5.23 20.77 9.24
CA GLY A 109 4.79 20.24 10.56
C GLY A 109 5.77 20.40 11.72
N GLY A 110 6.72 21.34 11.63
CA GLY A 110 7.75 21.55 12.65
C GLY A 110 8.97 20.63 12.55
N VAL A 111 9.03 19.75 11.52
CA VAL A 111 10.23 18.89 11.29
C VAL A 111 11.33 19.58 10.49
N GLY A 112 11.05 20.79 9.94
CA GLY A 112 11.97 21.58 9.15
C GLY A 112 11.67 21.53 7.64
N PRO A 113 12.58 22.10 6.82
CA PRO A 113 12.34 22.24 5.38
C PRO A 113 12.45 20.91 4.65
N VAL A 114 11.42 20.60 3.85
CA VAL A 114 11.32 19.42 2.98
C VAL A 114 11.04 19.82 1.54
N GLU A 115 11.33 18.94 0.58
CA GLU A 115 11.04 19.18 -0.83
C GLU A 115 9.55 19.15 -1.12
N TYR A 116 9.05 20.16 -1.83
CA TYR A 116 7.66 20.30 -2.23
C TYR A 116 7.47 20.20 -3.73
N MET A 117 6.30 19.72 -4.10
CA MET A 117 5.78 19.76 -5.46
C MET A 117 4.42 20.46 -5.48
N SER A 118 4.08 21.09 -6.61
CA SER A 118 2.82 21.80 -6.80
C SER A 118 2.17 21.40 -8.12
N LEU A 119 0.87 21.21 -8.06
CA LEU A 119 -0.01 21.05 -9.19
C LEU A 119 -0.93 22.27 -9.24
N SER A 120 -1.08 22.88 -10.41
CA SER A 120 -2.06 23.95 -10.64
C SER A 120 -2.83 23.62 -11.92
N LEU A 121 -4.15 23.54 -11.80
CA LEU A 121 -5.02 23.26 -12.94
C LEU A 121 -5.31 24.54 -13.71
N GLY A 122 -5.19 24.47 -15.03
CA GLY A 122 -5.67 25.51 -15.92
C GLY A 122 -7.21 25.53 -15.97
N SER A 123 -7.79 26.66 -16.38
CA SER A 123 -9.26 26.79 -16.54
C SER A 123 -9.84 25.83 -17.58
N CYS A 124 -9.00 25.31 -18.46
CA CYS A 124 -9.37 24.37 -19.52
C CYS A 124 -9.08 22.90 -19.16
N SER A 125 -8.59 22.65 -17.93
CA SER A 125 -8.34 21.29 -17.45
C SER A 125 -9.66 20.63 -17.01
N ASP A 126 -10.00 19.52 -17.62
CA ASP A 126 -11.10 18.65 -17.19
C ASP A 126 -10.50 17.24 -16.98
N PRO A 127 -10.75 16.64 -15.80
CA PRO A 127 -11.61 17.08 -14.70
C PRO A 127 -10.90 18.00 -13.70
N SER A 128 -11.69 18.73 -12.91
CA SER A 128 -11.24 19.40 -11.71
C SER A 128 -10.95 18.40 -10.60
N LEU A 129 -9.98 18.71 -9.75
CA LEU A 129 -9.76 17.96 -8.52
C LEU A 129 -10.88 18.26 -7.53
N ARG A 130 -11.21 17.28 -6.71
CA ARG A 130 -12.22 17.40 -5.67
C ARG A 130 -11.57 17.38 -4.31
N GLY A 131 -12.20 18.03 -3.33
CA GLY A 131 -11.71 18.07 -1.97
C GLY A 131 -12.78 18.45 -0.96
N ARG A 132 -12.36 18.48 0.30
CA ARG A 132 -13.07 19.07 1.44
C ARG A 132 -12.07 19.96 2.15
N VAL A 133 -12.35 21.23 2.27
CA VAL A 133 -11.49 22.20 2.95
C VAL A 133 -12.25 22.83 4.11
N SER A 134 -11.91 22.41 5.32
CA SER A 134 -12.48 22.93 6.57
C SER A 134 -11.39 23.16 7.61
N ASP A 135 -11.74 23.81 8.72
CA ASP A 135 -10.82 24.07 9.82
C ASP A 135 -10.39 22.78 10.54
N ASP A 136 -11.24 21.73 10.54
CA ASP A 136 -10.95 20.46 11.20
C ASP A 136 -10.13 19.48 10.36
N VAL A 137 -10.39 19.46 9.04
CA VAL A 137 -9.74 18.53 8.12
C VAL A 137 -9.70 19.08 6.69
N VAL A 138 -8.56 18.89 6.05
CA VAL A 138 -8.41 19.11 4.62
C VAL A 138 -8.28 17.74 3.95
N VAL A 139 -9.11 17.51 2.93
CA VAL A 139 -9.03 16.30 2.09
C VAL A 139 -8.91 16.73 0.64
N VAL A 140 -8.02 16.08 -0.11
CA VAL A 140 -7.90 16.28 -1.55
C VAL A 140 -7.80 14.94 -2.27
N GLU A 141 -8.55 14.79 -3.36
CA GLU A 141 -8.49 13.67 -4.28
C GLU A 141 -7.50 13.98 -5.40
N LEU A 142 -6.49 13.15 -5.54
CA LEU A 142 -5.48 13.22 -6.59
C LEU A 142 -5.68 12.05 -7.55
N LEU A 143 -5.85 12.36 -8.83
CA LEU A 143 -6.19 11.38 -9.85
C LEU A 143 -4.95 10.80 -10.52
N PHE A 144 -5.07 9.57 -10.99
CA PHE A 144 -4.07 8.93 -11.83
C PHE A 144 -4.63 8.68 -13.24
N ARG A 145 -3.73 8.64 -14.20
CA ARG A 145 -4.04 8.39 -15.62
C ARG A 145 -4.45 6.93 -15.83
N ASP A 146 -5.51 6.73 -16.63
CA ASP A 146 -5.95 5.42 -17.12
C ASP A 146 -6.36 4.41 -16.02
N THR A 147 -6.80 4.90 -14.86
CA THR A 147 -7.26 4.04 -13.75
C THR A 147 -8.39 4.74 -12.97
N ASP A 148 -9.22 3.95 -12.30
CA ASP A 148 -10.20 4.42 -11.34
C ASP A 148 -9.62 4.56 -9.92
N VAL A 149 -8.34 4.23 -9.71
CA VAL A 149 -7.66 4.46 -8.44
C VAL A 149 -7.32 5.94 -8.29
N ALA A 150 -7.55 6.48 -7.10
CA ALA A 150 -7.12 7.81 -6.71
C ALA A 150 -6.32 7.77 -5.40
N MET A 151 -5.48 8.78 -5.21
CA MET A 151 -4.87 9.05 -3.90
C MET A 151 -5.67 10.15 -3.20
N TYR A 152 -6.10 9.86 -2.01
CA TYR A 152 -6.70 10.83 -1.10
C TYR A 152 -5.67 11.21 -0.05
N ILE A 153 -5.43 12.51 0.08
CA ILE A 153 -4.62 13.08 1.17
C ILE A 153 -5.59 13.63 2.20
N VAL A 154 -5.49 13.16 3.43
CA VAL A 154 -6.33 13.59 4.56
C VAL A 154 -5.41 14.25 5.59
N MET A 155 -5.49 15.57 5.71
CA MET A 155 -4.69 16.37 6.65
C MET A 155 -5.61 16.95 7.72
N PRO A 156 -5.73 16.30 8.89
CA PRO A 156 -6.52 16.83 10.00
C PRO A 156 -5.77 17.93 10.75
N ALA A 157 -6.51 18.82 11.39
CA ALA A 157 -5.94 19.88 12.24
C ALA A 157 -5.22 19.30 13.46
N ASP A 158 -5.80 18.27 14.09
CA ASP A 158 -5.19 17.47 15.16
C ASP A 158 -4.94 16.05 14.65
N PHE A 159 -3.74 15.81 14.13
CA PHE A 159 -3.35 14.54 13.53
C PHE A 159 -3.41 13.39 14.55
N ARG A 160 -2.88 13.59 15.76
CA ARG A 160 -2.81 12.53 16.78
C ARG A 160 -4.20 12.05 17.16
N ARG A 161 -5.07 12.99 17.55
CA ARG A 161 -6.44 12.68 17.93
C ARG A 161 -7.21 12.04 16.77
N TYR A 162 -6.97 12.51 15.54
CA TYR A 162 -7.64 11.96 14.36
C TYR A 162 -7.28 10.49 14.14
N VAL A 163 -5.98 10.12 14.23
CA VAL A 163 -5.50 8.75 14.07
C VAL A 163 -6.01 7.86 15.21
N GLU A 164 -5.96 8.32 16.47
CA GLU A 164 -6.46 7.57 17.64
C GLU A 164 -7.96 7.24 17.56
N THR A 165 -8.73 8.08 16.86
CA THR A 165 -10.19 7.93 16.69
C THR A 165 -10.59 7.52 15.28
N LEU A 166 -9.64 7.09 14.45
CA LEU A 166 -9.91 6.71 13.07
C LEU A 166 -10.67 5.38 13.03
N THR A 167 -11.82 5.39 12.39
CA THR A 167 -12.58 4.17 12.04
C THR A 167 -12.70 4.06 10.52
N TYR A 168 -13.10 2.89 10.06
CA TYR A 168 -13.35 2.68 8.63
C TYR A 168 -14.41 3.62 8.10
N GLU A 169 -15.52 3.82 8.82
CA GLU A 169 -16.63 4.70 8.44
C GLU A 169 -16.16 6.15 8.35
N LYS A 170 -15.37 6.62 9.31
CA LYS A 170 -14.80 7.97 9.32
C LYS A 170 -13.88 8.19 8.12
N LEU A 171 -13.06 7.20 7.79
CA LEU A 171 -12.19 7.25 6.64
C LEU A 171 -13.00 7.26 5.33
N LEU A 172 -13.99 6.38 5.23
CA LEU A 172 -14.88 6.28 4.08
C LEU A 172 -15.64 7.58 3.85
N ASP A 173 -16.18 8.22 4.90
CA ASP A 173 -16.80 9.53 4.80
C ASP A 173 -15.81 10.58 4.29
N ALA A 174 -14.61 10.62 4.84
CA ALA A 174 -13.58 11.57 4.43
C ALA A 174 -13.26 11.49 2.93
N VAL A 175 -13.16 10.28 2.36
CA VAL A 175 -12.81 10.08 0.93
C VAL A 175 -14.04 10.11 0.00
N SER A 176 -15.25 10.10 0.53
CA SER A 176 -16.48 10.06 -0.28
C SER A 176 -17.15 11.42 -0.41
N THR A 177 -17.05 12.28 0.61
CA THR A 177 -17.73 13.58 0.67
C THR A 177 -16.73 14.70 0.34
N LEU A 178 -16.63 15.05 -0.94
CA LEU A 178 -15.68 16.03 -1.47
C LEU A 178 -16.43 17.16 -2.21
N PRO A 179 -17.02 18.11 -1.47
CA PRO A 179 -17.88 19.14 -2.07
C PRO A 179 -17.11 20.24 -2.80
N ASP A 180 -15.84 20.49 -2.41
CA ASP A 180 -15.07 21.60 -2.93
C ASP A 180 -14.38 21.28 -4.26
N GLU A 181 -14.34 22.25 -5.14
CA GLU A 181 -13.45 22.23 -6.30
C GLU A 181 -12.07 22.74 -5.89
N VAL A 182 -11.05 21.92 -6.17
CA VAL A 182 -9.64 22.23 -5.88
C VAL A 182 -8.92 22.57 -7.18
N VAL A 183 -8.29 23.75 -7.22
CA VAL A 183 -7.59 24.27 -8.40
C VAL A 183 -6.08 24.21 -8.29
N SER A 184 -5.55 24.10 -7.08
CA SER A 184 -4.13 23.84 -6.88
C SER A 184 -3.87 23.04 -5.62
N VAL A 185 -2.82 22.22 -5.70
CA VAL A 185 -2.33 21.42 -4.56
C VAL A 185 -0.82 21.61 -4.47
N LYS A 186 -0.34 21.97 -3.28
CA LYS A 186 1.08 21.95 -2.94
C LYS A 186 1.28 20.94 -1.82
N MET A 187 2.15 19.97 -2.03
CA MET A 187 2.41 18.90 -1.07
C MET A 187 3.87 18.47 -1.06
N PRO A 188 4.39 17.89 0.03
CA PRO A 188 5.75 17.36 0.04
C PRO A 188 5.87 16.14 -0.89
N LEU A 189 7.07 15.95 -1.45
CA LEU A 189 7.45 14.63 -1.94
C LEU A 189 7.59 13.71 -0.74
N PHE A 190 7.15 12.47 -0.84
CA PHE A 190 7.28 11.53 0.26
C PHE A 190 7.48 10.10 -0.21
N LYS A 191 8.01 9.29 0.68
CA LYS A 191 8.02 7.82 0.56
C LYS A 191 7.59 7.21 1.89
N ALA A 192 6.91 6.08 1.81
CA ALA A 192 6.61 5.25 2.97
C ALA A 192 6.89 3.79 2.62
N GLU A 193 7.46 3.08 3.56
CA GLU A 193 7.79 1.67 3.43
C GLU A 193 7.29 0.93 4.66
N PHE A 194 6.64 -0.21 4.45
CA PHE A 194 6.22 -1.12 5.51
C PHE A 194 6.79 -2.50 5.22
N LYS A 195 7.55 -3.04 6.17
CA LYS A 195 8.16 -4.37 6.08
C LYS A 195 8.14 -4.99 7.47
N GLN A 196 7.13 -5.78 7.76
CA GLN A 196 7.01 -6.39 9.09
C GLN A 196 6.25 -7.73 9.03
N SER A 197 6.44 -8.54 10.08
CA SER A 197 5.48 -9.56 10.45
C SER A 197 4.17 -8.90 10.91
N ILE A 198 3.08 -9.33 10.34
CA ILE A 198 1.72 -8.90 10.74
C ILE A 198 1.00 -9.97 11.58
N LYS A 199 1.71 -11.06 11.95
CA LYS A 199 1.14 -12.11 12.82
C LYS A 199 0.60 -11.55 14.14
N PRO A 200 1.33 -10.69 14.91
CA PRO A 200 0.78 -10.11 16.13
C PRO A 200 -0.52 -9.33 15.89
N LEU A 201 -0.55 -8.52 14.83
CA LEU A 201 -1.73 -7.74 14.46
C LEU A 201 -2.93 -8.65 14.11
N LEU A 202 -2.71 -9.72 13.36
CA LEU A 202 -3.76 -10.69 13.04
C LEU A 202 -4.29 -11.40 14.28
N MET A 203 -3.41 -11.73 15.24
CA MET A 203 -3.80 -12.32 16.51
C MET A 203 -4.64 -11.35 17.34
N ASP A 204 -4.28 -10.07 17.41
CA ASP A 204 -5.05 -9.02 18.08
C ASP A 204 -6.43 -8.82 17.44
N MET A 205 -6.54 -9.05 16.15
CA MET A 205 -7.81 -9.05 15.40
C MET A 205 -8.63 -10.34 15.57
N GLY A 206 -8.15 -11.32 16.36
CA GLY A 206 -8.86 -12.56 16.66
C GLY A 206 -8.49 -13.76 15.77
N VAL A 207 -7.55 -13.62 14.83
CA VAL A 207 -7.04 -14.75 14.02
C VAL A 207 -5.99 -15.48 14.85
N THR A 208 -6.41 -16.33 15.78
CA THR A 208 -5.52 -17.03 16.73
C THR A 208 -5.28 -18.48 16.37
N ASP A 209 -6.32 -19.20 15.95
CA ASP A 209 -6.26 -20.66 15.75
C ASP A 209 -5.29 -21.07 14.64
N ALA A 210 -5.20 -20.29 13.58
CA ALA A 210 -4.29 -20.55 12.46
C ALA A 210 -2.80 -20.57 12.87
N PHE A 211 -2.46 -19.90 13.97
CA PHE A 211 -1.10 -19.79 14.50
C PHE A 211 -0.81 -20.73 15.66
N SER A 212 -1.81 -21.49 16.13
CA SER A 212 -1.67 -22.42 17.25
C SER A 212 -1.39 -23.85 16.74
N PRO A 213 -0.28 -24.49 17.20
CA PRO A 213 0.00 -25.88 16.83
C PRO A 213 -1.13 -26.85 17.23
N GLU A 214 -1.88 -26.52 18.30
CA GLU A 214 -2.95 -27.39 18.86
C GLU A 214 -4.31 -27.17 18.20
N LYS A 215 -4.56 -25.96 17.66
CA LYS A 215 -5.88 -25.56 17.17
C LYS A 215 -5.98 -25.40 15.66
N ALA A 216 -4.84 -25.22 14.98
CA ALA A 216 -4.84 -25.01 13.54
C ALA A 216 -5.36 -26.24 12.79
N ASP A 217 -6.34 -26.03 11.93
CA ASP A 217 -6.88 -27.08 11.05
C ASP A 217 -6.61 -26.73 9.57
N PHE A 218 -5.54 -27.30 9.03
CA PHE A 218 -5.18 -27.25 7.61
C PHE A 218 -5.36 -28.61 6.94
N SER A 219 -6.26 -29.48 7.42
CA SER A 219 -6.51 -30.81 6.89
C SER A 219 -6.93 -30.83 5.41
N GLN A 220 -7.55 -29.74 4.92
CA GLN A 220 -7.86 -29.61 3.49
C GLN A 220 -6.65 -29.24 2.63
N MET A 221 -5.60 -28.70 3.24
CA MET A 221 -4.38 -28.30 2.56
C MET A 221 -3.37 -29.44 2.46
N VAL A 222 -3.19 -30.17 3.55
CA VAL A 222 -2.25 -31.28 3.65
C VAL A 222 -2.90 -32.52 4.23
N ASP A 223 -2.39 -33.69 3.86
CA ASP A 223 -2.78 -34.94 4.52
C ASP A 223 -2.12 -35.01 5.90
N VAL A 224 -2.85 -34.55 6.92
CA VAL A 224 -2.36 -34.47 8.32
C VAL A 224 -1.99 -35.83 8.90
N LYS A 225 -2.54 -36.94 8.33
CA LYS A 225 -2.16 -38.31 8.79
C LYS A 225 -0.74 -38.66 8.34
N LYS A 226 -0.29 -38.10 7.22
CA LYS A 226 1.04 -38.37 6.67
C LYS A 226 2.09 -37.34 7.10
N TYR A 227 1.68 -36.08 7.28
CA TYR A 227 2.62 -34.98 7.52
C TYR A 227 2.64 -34.52 8.99
N GLY A 228 1.57 -34.78 9.74
CA GLY A 228 1.35 -34.20 11.07
C GLY A 228 0.54 -32.90 11.00
N GLY A 229 0.38 -32.24 12.13
CA GLY A 229 -0.30 -30.95 12.22
C GLY A 229 0.48 -29.86 11.47
N LEU A 230 -0.25 -28.90 10.92
CA LEU A 230 0.30 -27.71 10.29
C LEU A 230 -0.31 -26.47 10.90
N TYR A 231 0.51 -25.48 11.16
CA TYR A 231 0.07 -24.14 11.55
C TYR A 231 0.89 -23.10 10.77
N ILE A 232 0.44 -21.85 10.76
CA ILE A 232 1.16 -20.75 10.12
C ILE A 232 2.20 -20.23 11.12
N ASP A 233 3.46 -20.30 10.75
CA ASP A 233 4.55 -19.81 11.58
C ASP A 233 4.59 -18.30 11.62
N ASP A 234 4.47 -17.66 10.46
CA ASP A 234 4.45 -16.20 10.37
C ASP A 234 3.75 -15.71 9.09
N VAL A 235 3.36 -14.43 9.10
CA VAL A 235 2.78 -13.71 7.97
C VAL A 235 3.53 -12.41 7.80
N PHE A 236 4.22 -12.25 6.67
CA PHE A 236 4.96 -11.03 6.35
C PHE A 236 4.21 -10.19 5.32
N HIS A 237 4.16 -8.90 5.58
CA HIS A 237 3.61 -7.93 4.64
C HIS A 237 4.65 -6.89 4.25
N GLY A 238 4.80 -6.68 2.93
CA GLY A 238 5.67 -5.66 2.37
C GLY A 238 4.88 -4.70 1.48
N ALA A 239 4.91 -3.41 1.81
CA ALA A 239 4.30 -2.36 1.01
C ALA A 239 5.28 -1.19 0.84
N PHE A 240 5.24 -0.56 -0.32
CA PHE A 240 6.06 0.60 -0.61
C PHE A 240 5.26 1.59 -1.44
N ILE A 241 5.38 2.86 -1.09
CA ILE A 241 4.85 3.98 -1.85
C ILE A 241 5.87 5.10 -1.92
N LYS A 242 6.01 5.71 -3.07
CA LYS A 242 6.80 6.93 -3.29
C LYS A 242 6.00 7.84 -4.18
N ALA A 243 5.66 9.01 -3.68
CA ALA A 243 4.96 10.05 -4.43
C ALA A 243 5.96 11.15 -4.82
N ASP A 244 6.13 11.35 -6.11
CA ASP A 244 6.95 12.44 -6.67
C ASP A 244 6.18 13.20 -7.76
N GLU A 245 6.84 14.14 -8.43
CA GLU A 245 6.21 15.01 -9.42
C GLU A 245 5.60 14.28 -10.63
N ASN A 246 5.99 13.04 -10.89
CA ASN A 246 5.50 12.26 -12.02
C ASN A 246 4.29 11.39 -11.66
N GLY A 247 4.19 10.98 -10.39
CA GLY A 247 3.16 10.05 -9.92
C GLY A 247 3.58 9.31 -8.67
N VAL A 248 2.95 8.17 -8.49
CA VAL A 248 3.34 7.18 -7.48
C VAL A 248 4.17 6.12 -8.17
N VAL A 249 5.45 6.04 -7.81
CA VAL A 249 6.47 5.14 -8.39
C VAL A 249 6.57 5.22 -9.93
N ALA A 250 5.99 6.25 -10.56
CA ALA A 250 6.07 6.43 -11.99
C ALA A 250 7.53 6.59 -12.45
N GLY A 251 7.92 5.83 -13.47
CA GLY A 251 9.21 6.01 -14.13
C GLY A 251 9.32 7.40 -14.76
N ALA A 252 10.56 7.91 -14.91
CA ALA A 252 10.83 9.21 -15.51
C ALA A 252 10.23 9.30 -16.92
N ALA A 253 9.07 9.93 -17.04
CA ALA A 253 8.52 10.33 -18.32
C ALA A 253 9.04 11.74 -18.62
N THR A 254 9.94 11.86 -19.57
CA THR A 254 10.36 13.15 -20.15
C THR A 254 9.19 13.73 -20.92
N GLY A 255 8.47 14.67 -20.33
CA GLY A 255 7.39 15.41 -20.98
C GLY A 255 7.60 16.90 -20.80
N VAL A 256 7.38 17.64 -21.89
CA VAL A 256 7.40 19.11 -21.87
C VAL A 256 6.23 19.58 -20.99
N VAL A 257 6.52 20.33 -19.96
CA VAL A 257 5.50 21.02 -19.15
C VAL A 257 5.00 22.20 -19.99
N VAL A 258 3.84 22.04 -20.61
CA VAL A 258 3.12 23.16 -21.22
C VAL A 258 2.35 23.83 -20.08
N LYS A 259 2.74 25.04 -19.70
CA LYS A 259 1.95 25.83 -18.74
C LYS A 259 0.63 26.19 -19.39
N PRO A 260 -0.52 25.93 -18.72
CA PRO A 260 -1.80 26.36 -19.26
C PRO A 260 -1.87 27.88 -19.35
N ILE A 261 -2.35 28.39 -20.48
CA ILE A 261 -2.48 29.84 -20.74
C ILE A 261 -3.67 30.42 -19.96
N CYS A 262 -4.56 29.59 -19.47
CA CYS A 262 -5.74 30.01 -18.72
C CYS A 262 -5.62 29.65 -17.25
N ALA A 263 -5.76 30.62 -16.36
CA ALA A 263 -5.91 30.36 -14.92
C ALA A 263 -7.38 30.16 -14.58
N LYS A 264 -7.73 29.09 -13.84
CA LYS A 264 -9.06 28.97 -13.24
C LYS A 264 -9.21 30.06 -12.20
N THR A 265 -10.26 30.89 -12.34
CA THR A 265 -10.66 31.87 -11.34
C THR A 265 -11.73 31.24 -10.45
N GLY A 266 -11.46 31.09 -9.16
CA GLY A 266 -12.33 30.39 -8.21
C GLY A 266 -11.81 28.99 -7.87
N GLY A 267 -12.38 28.37 -6.82
CA GLY A 267 -11.91 27.08 -6.27
C GLY A 267 -10.90 27.22 -5.14
N ARG A 268 -10.54 26.09 -4.54
CA ARG A 268 -9.68 26.04 -3.36
C ARG A 268 -8.21 25.80 -3.74
N HIS A 269 -7.32 26.45 -3.01
CA HIS A 269 -5.88 26.19 -3.02
C HIS A 269 -5.54 25.40 -1.78
N VAL A 270 -4.97 24.20 -1.94
CA VAL A 270 -4.64 23.29 -0.85
C VAL A 270 -3.13 23.23 -0.67
N VAL A 271 -2.68 23.41 0.58
CA VAL A 271 -1.29 23.20 0.96
C VAL A 271 -1.24 22.13 2.04
N ILE A 272 -0.51 21.06 1.78
CA ILE A 272 -0.27 19.96 2.72
C ILE A 272 1.05 20.26 3.42
N ASP A 273 0.98 20.85 4.59
CA ASP A 273 2.14 21.36 5.35
C ASP A 273 2.26 20.77 6.77
N LYS A 274 1.39 19.80 7.09
CA LYS A 274 1.35 19.12 8.40
C LYS A 274 1.23 17.62 8.18
N PRO A 275 1.42 16.79 9.24
CA PRO A 275 1.18 15.36 9.18
C PRO A 275 -0.16 15.01 8.55
N PHE A 276 -0.15 14.02 7.66
CA PHE A 276 -1.32 13.62 6.89
C PHE A 276 -1.40 12.11 6.73
N ILE A 277 -2.62 11.64 6.45
CA ILE A 277 -2.91 10.27 6.03
C ILE A 277 -3.03 10.27 4.51
N PHE A 278 -2.45 9.28 3.85
CA PHE A 278 -2.73 8.99 2.45
C PHE A 278 -3.51 7.70 2.32
N VAL A 279 -4.43 7.68 1.36
CA VAL A 279 -5.26 6.50 1.04
C VAL A 279 -5.24 6.34 -0.47
N LEU A 280 -4.86 5.16 -0.97
CA LEU A 280 -5.14 4.77 -2.34
C LEU A 280 -6.38 3.91 -2.35
N ALA A 281 -7.40 4.35 -3.07
CA ALA A 281 -8.65 3.62 -3.16
C ALA A 281 -9.24 3.71 -4.57
N ASP A 282 -10.01 2.72 -4.92
CA ASP A 282 -10.87 2.76 -6.10
C ASP A 282 -11.99 3.78 -5.89
N ARG A 283 -12.18 4.67 -6.84
CA ARG A 283 -13.15 5.78 -6.75
C ARG A 283 -14.60 5.30 -6.78
N SER A 284 -14.86 4.23 -7.48
CA SER A 284 -16.21 3.68 -7.70
C SER A 284 -16.62 2.74 -6.58
N THR A 285 -15.77 1.78 -6.24
CA THR A 285 -16.06 0.75 -5.23
C THR A 285 -15.68 1.14 -3.82
N LYS A 286 -14.83 2.18 -3.65
CA LYS A 286 -14.21 2.60 -2.38
C LYS A 286 -13.34 1.51 -1.75
N THR A 287 -12.91 0.53 -2.54
CA THR A 287 -11.94 -0.47 -2.08
C THR A 287 -10.61 0.21 -1.79
N ILE A 288 -10.15 0.11 -0.55
CA ILE A 288 -8.87 0.67 -0.10
C ILE A 288 -7.77 -0.34 -0.41
N TYR A 289 -6.77 0.09 -1.19
CA TYR A 289 -5.56 -0.69 -1.48
C TYR A 289 -4.41 -0.35 -0.55
N PHE A 290 -4.19 0.95 -0.29
CA PHE A 290 -3.17 1.43 0.62
C PHE A 290 -3.75 2.42 1.60
N ILE A 291 -3.28 2.35 2.83
CA ILE A 291 -3.45 3.38 3.83
C ILE A 291 -2.13 3.53 4.59
N GLY A 292 -1.74 4.76 4.82
CA GLY A 292 -0.57 5.08 5.61
C GLY A 292 -0.58 6.53 6.05
N HIS A 293 0.43 6.91 6.80
CA HIS A 293 0.57 8.30 7.23
C HIS A 293 2.00 8.80 7.06
N VAL A 294 2.14 10.10 6.95
CA VAL A 294 3.42 10.80 6.83
C VAL A 294 3.48 11.85 7.94
N VAL A 295 4.39 11.66 8.87
CA VAL A 295 4.70 12.64 9.93
C VAL A 295 6.01 13.37 9.66
N ASP A 296 6.89 12.76 8.86
CA ASP A 296 8.15 13.32 8.36
C ASP A 296 8.38 12.80 6.93
N PRO A 297 8.29 13.64 5.92
CA PRO A 297 8.40 13.23 4.51
C PRO A 297 9.85 13.09 3.99
N ARG A 298 10.88 13.31 4.84
CA ARG A 298 12.32 13.19 4.48
C ARG A 298 12.76 11.77 4.19
#